data_ea220aebbde77be833c933e774e689b4
#
_entry.id   ea220aebbde77be833c933e774e689b4
#
_cell.length_a   1.000
_cell.length_b   1.000
_cell.length_c   1.000
_cell.angle_alpha   90.00
_cell.angle_beta   90.00
_cell.angle_gamma   90.00
#
_symmetry.space_group_name_H-M   'P 1'
#
loop_
_entity.id
_entity.type
_entity.pdbx_description
1 polymer ?
#
loop_
_entity_poly.entity_id
_entity_poly.type
_entity_poly.pdbx_seq_one_letter_code
_entity_poly.pdbx_strand_id
1 'polypeptide(L)'
;MGNFEQIISELNVEVVIQIIIAIGVIFVFRILSSVVSSTIIKILRPKGKEKVSVKKNPFYLPLRTIFTFVGIYIALNIIKNATTISPDIQSILDKGIKILLILFVAKAFGDGLDEKNRVFVKIRDKSNRDIDKSTMNAILRIAKIAIYVLAGFMVISELGYNISGFITGLGLSSVV
;
A
#
# COMPACT_ATOMS: atom_id res chain seq x y z
N MET A 1 -37.25 -12.68 -16.32
CA MET A 1 -37.16 -13.22 -14.93
C MET A 1 -36.39 -14.55 -14.87
N GLY A 2 -36.39 -15.38 -15.93
CA GLY A 2 -35.73 -16.70 -15.93
C GLY A 2 -34.20 -16.73 -15.74
N ASN A 3 -33.49 -15.70 -16.16
CA ASN A 3 -32.01 -15.70 -16.07
C ASN A 3 -31.48 -15.49 -14.64
N PHE A 4 -32.24 -14.85 -13.76
CA PHE A 4 -31.80 -14.57 -12.40
C PHE A 4 -31.97 -15.80 -11.47
N GLU A 5 -33.07 -16.55 -11.67
CA GLU A 5 -33.32 -17.81 -10.94
C GLU A 5 -32.34 -18.92 -11.36
N GLN A 6 -31.95 -18.94 -12.65
CA GLN A 6 -30.96 -19.88 -13.16
C GLN A 6 -29.57 -19.61 -12.61
N ILE A 7 -29.16 -18.33 -12.49
CA ILE A 7 -27.90 -17.90 -11.87
C ILE A 7 -27.86 -18.26 -10.38
N ILE A 8 -28.98 -18.13 -9.67
CA ILE A 8 -29.05 -18.47 -8.23
C ILE A 8 -28.99 -19.99 -8.01
N SER A 9 -29.59 -20.78 -8.89
CA SER A 9 -29.59 -22.25 -8.77
C SER A 9 -28.22 -22.88 -9.10
N GLU A 10 -27.41 -22.20 -9.92
CA GLU A 10 -26.02 -22.59 -10.22
C GLU A 10 -24.99 -22.10 -9.19
N LEU A 11 -25.36 -21.16 -8.32
CA LEU A 11 -24.50 -20.69 -7.23
C LEU A 11 -24.38 -21.81 -6.19
N ASN A 12 -23.26 -22.53 -6.26
CA ASN A 12 -22.91 -23.53 -5.27
C ASN A 12 -22.91 -22.87 -3.88
N VAL A 13 -23.62 -23.44 -2.91
CA VAL A 13 -23.76 -22.92 -1.54
C VAL A 13 -22.38 -22.59 -0.95
N GLU A 14 -21.36 -23.35 -1.32
CA GLU A 14 -19.98 -23.16 -0.92
C GLU A 14 -19.41 -21.81 -1.39
N VAL A 15 -19.69 -21.39 -2.63
CA VAL A 15 -19.27 -20.10 -3.18
C VAL A 15 -19.94 -18.93 -2.44
N VAL A 16 -21.23 -19.07 -2.12
CA VAL A 16 -21.97 -18.05 -1.36
C VAL A 16 -21.37 -17.86 0.03
N ILE A 17 -21.06 -18.96 0.73
CA ILE A 17 -20.42 -18.91 2.04
C ILE A 17 -19.05 -18.23 1.95
N GLN A 18 -18.24 -18.53 0.96
CA GLN A 18 -16.92 -17.91 0.77
C GLN A 18 -17.02 -16.40 0.48
N ILE A 19 -18.01 -15.98 -0.29
CA ILE A 19 -18.28 -14.55 -0.52
C ILE A 19 -18.64 -13.84 0.80
N ILE A 20 -19.50 -14.45 1.62
CA ILE A 20 -19.87 -13.88 2.92
C ILE A 20 -18.63 -13.78 3.82
N ILE A 21 -17.79 -14.81 3.88
CA ILE A 21 -16.53 -14.81 4.63
C ILE A 21 -15.61 -13.71 4.12
N ALA A 22 -15.44 -13.56 2.80
CA ALA A 22 -14.60 -12.54 2.19
C ALA A 22 -15.06 -11.12 2.55
N ILE A 23 -16.35 -10.85 2.52
CA ILE A 23 -16.95 -9.58 2.96
C ILE A 23 -16.67 -9.34 4.44
N GLY A 24 -16.85 -10.37 5.28
CA GLY A 24 -16.51 -10.32 6.70
C GLY A 24 -15.05 -9.97 6.96
N VAL A 25 -14.13 -10.58 6.20
CA VAL A 25 -12.69 -10.29 6.28
C VAL A 25 -12.40 -8.83 5.92
N ILE A 26 -12.96 -8.30 4.83
CA ILE A 26 -12.79 -6.89 4.46
C ILE A 26 -13.26 -5.97 5.59
N PHE A 27 -14.41 -6.26 6.18
CA PHE A 27 -14.98 -5.46 7.26
C PHE A 27 -14.10 -5.49 8.52
N VAL A 28 -13.64 -6.67 8.92
CA VAL A 28 -12.73 -6.85 10.07
C VAL A 28 -11.42 -6.10 9.83
N PHE A 29 -10.80 -6.24 8.66
CA PHE A 29 -9.56 -5.54 8.33
C PHE A 29 -9.74 -4.03 8.27
N ARG A 30 -10.88 -3.53 7.81
CA ARG A 30 -11.22 -2.10 7.81
C ARG A 30 -11.29 -1.52 9.22
N ILE A 31 -11.85 -2.25 10.18
CA ILE A 31 -11.88 -1.85 11.58
C ILE A 31 -10.47 -1.96 12.18
N LEU A 32 -9.82 -3.11 11.98
CA LEU A 32 -8.50 -3.41 12.51
C LEU A 32 -7.44 -2.43 11.99
N SER A 33 -7.52 -2.00 10.72
CA SER A 33 -6.62 -1.02 10.11
C SER A 33 -6.58 0.30 10.90
N SER A 34 -7.71 0.75 11.41
CA SER A 34 -7.78 1.97 12.24
C SER A 34 -7.10 1.79 13.61
N VAL A 35 -7.30 0.62 14.23
CA VAL A 35 -6.72 0.29 15.55
C VAL A 35 -5.21 0.12 15.42
N VAL A 36 -4.75 -0.69 14.46
CA VAL A 36 -3.33 -0.98 14.23
C VAL A 36 -2.58 0.30 13.86
N SER A 37 -3.09 1.11 12.92
CA SER A 37 -2.46 2.39 12.54
C SER A 37 -2.36 3.34 13.73
N SER A 38 -3.39 3.41 14.56
CA SER A 38 -3.38 4.24 15.78
C SER A 38 -2.34 3.75 16.79
N THR A 39 -2.22 2.44 16.95
CA THR A 39 -1.29 1.81 17.90
C THR A 39 0.15 2.00 17.45
N ILE A 40 0.46 1.75 16.17
CA ILE A 40 1.80 1.98 15.59
C ILE A 40 2.23 3.43 15.81
N ILE A 41 1.35 4.38 15.48
CA ILE A 41 1.67 5.81 15.65
C ILE A 41 1.86 6.19 17.13
N LYS A 42 1.11 5.57 18.04
CA LYS A 42 1.28 5.79 19.50
C LYS A 42 2.63 5.26 19.98
N ILE A 43 3.04 4.07 19.52
CA ILE A 43 4.33 3.46 19.89
C ILE A 43 5.51 4.28 19.35
N LEU A 44 5.41 4.73 18.09
CA LEU A 44 6.46 5.55 17.46
C LEU A 44 6.54 6.99 17.99
N ARG A 45 5.61 7.37 18.86
CA ARG A 45 5.56 8.72 19.44
C ARG A 45 6.56 8.83 20.59
N PRO A 46 7.51 9.80 20.57
CA PRO A 46 8.39 10.06 21.69
C PRO A 46 7.60 10.49 22.92
N LYS A 47 7.93 9.91 24.09
CA LYS A 47 7.35 10.29 25.40
C LYS A 47 7.58 11.80 25.64
N GLY A 48 6.55 12.54 26.00
CA GLY A 48 6.67 13.94 26.43
C GLY A 48 6.17 15.00 25.45
N LYS A 49 5.52 14.65 24.32
CA LYS A 49 4.96 15.64 23.39
C LYS A 49 3.43 15.73 23.46
N GLU A 50 2.95 16.99 23.28
CA GLU A 50 1.53 17.37 23.26
C GLU A 50 0.60 16.34 22.61
N LYS A 51 -0.61 16.21 23.18
CA LYS A 51 -1.69 15.33 22.71
C LYS A 51 -2.25 15.75 21.33
N VAL A 52 -1.40 15.75 20.29
CA VAL A 52 -1.91 15.87 18.91
C VAL A 52 -2.68 14.62 18.57
N SER A 53 -3.91 14.78 18.09
CA SER A 53 -4.76 13.67 17.65
C SER A 53 -4.00 12.74 16.71
N VAL A 54 -4.01 11.43 16.99
CA VAL A 54 -3.34 10.38 16.19
C VAL A 54 -3.79 10.43 14.73
N LYS A 55 -5.07 10.75 14.50
CA LYS A 55 -5.66 10.87 13.15
C LYS A 55 -5.10 12.06 12.34
N LYS A 56 -4.49 13.07 12.99
CA LYS A 56 -3.82 14.19 12.33
C LYS A 56 -2.37 13.89 11.96
N ASN A 57 -1.88 12.68 12.27
CA ASN A 57 -0.56 12.26 11.84
C ASN A 57 -0.61 11.88 10.35
N PRO A 58 0.29 12.41 9.51
CA PRO A 58 0.31 12.14 8.07
C PRO A 58 0.51 10.67 7.72
N PHE A 59 1.18 9.89 8.56
CA PHE A 59 1.34 8.44 8.38
C PHE A 59 0.12 7.61 8.75
N TYR A 60 -0.91 8.22 9.39
CA TYR A 60 -2.12 7.49 9.78
C TYR A 60 -2.90 6.98 8.56
N LEU A 61 -3.11 7.85 7.59
CA LEU A 61 -3.87 7.51 6.38
C LEU A 61 -3.15 6.43 5.54
N PRO A 62 -1.84 6.59 5.21
CA PRO A 62 -1.07 5.57 4.52
C PRO A 62 -1.11 4.20 5.20
N LEU A 63 -0.82 4.14 6.50
CA LEU A 63 -0.85 2.89 7.26
C LEU A 63 -2.23 2.23 7.23
N ARG A 64 -3.28 3.00 7.48
CA ARG A 64 -4.66 2.51 7.43
C ARG A 64 -5.01 1.94 6.06
N THR A 65 -4.59 2.63 5.00
CA THR A 65 -4.85 2.20 3.61
C THR A 65 -4.14 0.89 3.31
N ILE A 66 -2.85 0.75 3.66
CA ILE A 66 -2.07 -0.49 3.48
C ILE A 66 -2.78 -1.67 4.16
N PHE A 67 -3.16 -1.54 5.43
CA PHE A 67 -3.86 -2.62 6.15
C PHE A 67 -5.22 -2.96 5.54
N THR A 68 -5.94 -1.98 5.02
CA THR A 68 -7.22 -2.23 4.31
C THR A 68 -6.98 -3.01 3.02
N PHE A 69 -5.93 -2.69 2.26
CA PHE A 69 -5.56 -3.43 1.04
C PHE A 69 -5.13 -4.86 1.33
N VAL A 70 -4.42 -5.11 2.43
CA VAL A 70 -4.09 -6.47 2.87
C VAL A 70 -5.37 -7.28 3.10
N GLY A 71 -6.38 -6.67 3.74
CA GLY A 71 -7.69 -7.32 3.93
C GLY A 71 -8.40 -7.63 2.61
N ILE A 72 -8.37 -6.71 1.66
CA ILE A 72 -8.93 -6.93 0.31
C ILE A 72 -8.19 -8.05 -0.40
N TYR A 73 -6.86 -8.08 -0.34
CA TYR A 73 -6.06 -9.14 -0.94
C TYR A 73 -6.41 -10.52 -0.37
N ILE A 74 -6.53 -10.64 0.95
CA ILE A 74 -6.93 -11.89 1.61
C ILE A 74 -8.34 -12.30 1.16
N ALA A 75 -9.30 -11.38 1.13
CA ALA A 75 -10.66 -11.64 0.70
C ALA A 75 -10.73 -12.15 -0.75
N LEU A 76 -9.95 -11.54 -1.65
CA LEU A 76 -9.88 -11.97 -3.05
C LEU A 76 -9.27 -13.37 -3.18
N ASN A 77 -8.26 -13.72 -2.38
CA ASN A 77 -7.72 -15.08 -2.36
C ASN A 77 -8.75 -16.12 -1.85
N ILE A 78 -9.59 -15.75 -0.88
CA ILE A 78 -10.67 -16.63 -0.41
C ILE A 78 -11.66 -16.92 -1.56
N ILE A 79 -12.12 -15.88 -2.26
CA ILE A 79 -13.06 -16.03 -3.39
C ILE A 79 -12.41 -16.82 -4.53
N LYS A 80 -11.14 -16.57 -4.83
CA LYS A 80 -10.38 -17.27 -5.87
C LYS A 80 -10.32 -18.78 -5.62
N ASN A 81 -10.12 -19.19 -4.38
CA ASN A 81 -10.06 -20.61 -4.02
C ASN A 81 -11.42 -21.31 -4.05
N ALA A 82 -12.50 -20.55 -3.96
CA ALA A 82 -13.88 -21.09 -3.99
C ALA A 82 -14.46 -21.19 -5.40
N THR A 83 -13.86 -20.48 -6.37
CA THR A 83 -14.36 -20.43 -7.74
C THR A 83 -13.37 -21.13 -8.67
N THR A 84 -13.88 -22.00 -9.56
CA THR A 84 -13.10 -22.58 -10.66
C THR A 84 -12.84 -21.55 -11.76
N ILE A 85 -12.04 -20.52 -11.41
CA ILE A 85 -11.61 -19.51 -12.37
C ILE A 85 -10.48 -20.09 -13.22
N SER A 86 -10.51 -19.83 -14.52
CA SER A 86 -9.42 -20.28 -15.41
C SER A 86 -8.06 -19.76 -14.94
N PRO A 87 -6.97 -20.55 -15.06
CA PRO A 87 -5.63 -20.17 -14.60
C PRO A 87 -5.15 -18.82 -15.14
N ASP A 88 -5.53 -18.49 -16.38
CA ASP A 88 -5.15 -17.23 -17.03
C ASP A 88 -5.77 -16.03 -16.35
N ILE A 89 -7.06 -16.10 -16.05
CA ILE A 89 -7.79 -15.03 -15.35
C ILE A 89 -7.24 -14.89 -13.92
N GLN A 90 -6.94 -15.98 -13.23
CA GLN A 90 -6.30 -15.96 -11.92
C GLN A 90 -4.98 -15.21 -11.94
N SER A 91 -4.12 -15.52 -12.91
CA SER A 91 -2.82 -14.86 -13.08
C SER A 91 -2.96 -13.36 -13.30
N ILE A 92 -3.91 -12.94 -14.15
CA ILE A 92 -4.18 -11.52 -14.42
C ILE A 92 -4.67 -10.79 -13.15
N LEU A 93 -5.58 -11.41 -12.40
CA LEU A 93 -6.08 -10.84 -11.14
C LEU A 93 -4.97 -10.69 -10.11
N ASP A 94 -4.15 -11.73 -9.92
CA ASP A 94 -3.03 -11.70 -8.97
C ASP A 94 -2.03 -10.58 -9.31
N LYS A 95 -1.64 -10.46 -10.58
CA LYS A 95 -0.76 -9.38 -11.06
C LYS A 95 -1.41 -8.01 -10.84
N GLY A 96 -2.67 -7.86 -11.22
CA GLY A 96 -3.39 -6.60 -11.04
C GLY A 96 -3.44 -6.14 -9.59
N ILE A 97 -3.74 -7.04 -8.66
CA ILE A 97 -3.81 -6.73 -7.23
C ILE A 97 -2.43 -6.35 -6.68
N LYS A 98 -1.37 -7.08 -7.06
CA LYS A 98 -0.01 -6.77 -6.65
C LYS A 98 0.44 -5.40 -7.17
N ILE A 99 0.16 -5.09 -8.44
CA ILE A 99 0.44 -3.78 -9.04
C ILE A 99 -0.28 -2.66 -8.27
N LEU A 100 -1.57 -2.83 -7.99
CA LEU A 100 -2.33 -1.86 -7.20
C LEU A 100 -1.71 -1.67 -5.81
N LEU A 101 -1.31 -2.75 -5.15
CA LEU A 101 -0.67 -2.68 -3.83
C LEU A 101 0.65 -1.91 -3.89
N ILE A 102 1.51 -2.18 -4.89
CA ILE A 102 2.78 -1.46 -5.11
C ILE A 102 2.52 0.04 -5.29
N LEU A 103 1.58 0.41 -6.16
CA LEU A 103 1.23 1.81 -6.43
C LEU A 103 0.69 2.52 -5.18
N PHE A 104 -0.15 1.83 -4.40
CA PHE A 104 -0.68 2.40 -3.16
C PHE A 104 0.39 2.59 -2.09
N VAL A 105 1.29 1.63 -1.94
CA VAL A 105 2.42 1.75 -1.01
C VAL A 105 3.33 2.89 -1.44
N ALA A 106 3.69 2.96 -2.72
CA ALA A 106 4.51 4.05 -3.27
C ALA A 106 3.87 5.43 -3.04
N LYS A 107 2.57 5.54 -3.31
CA LYS A 107 1.81 6.77 -3.04
C LYS A 107 1.81 7.12 -1.55
N ALA A 108 1.58 6.14 -0.68
CA ALA A 108 1.56 6.34 0.77
C ALA A 108 2.89 6.88 1.29
N PHE A 109 4.01 6.33 0.82
CA PHE A 109 5.35 6.83 1.15
C PHE A 109 5.64 8.17 0.49
N GLY A 110 5.25 8.36 -0.77
CA GLY A 110 5.40 9.62 -1.49
C GLY A 110 4.67 10.79 -0.82
N ASP A 111 3.44 10.57 -0.39
CA ASP A 111 2.65 11.58 0.35
C ASP A 111 3.23 11.82 1.75
N GLY A 112 3.85 10.78 2.36
CA GLY A 112 4.57 10.89 3.63
C GLY A 112 5.79 11.82 3.55
N LEU A 113 6.45 11.89 2.38
CA LEU A 113 7.63 12.72 2.12
C LEU A 113 7.29 14.15 1.64
N ASP A 114 6.03 14.55 1.63
CA ASP A 114 5.64 15.87 1.14
C ASP A 114 6.16 16.99 2.07
N GLU A 115 6.68 18.06 1.47
CA GLU A 115 7.24 19.23 2.16
C GLU A 115 6.27 19.88 3.16
N LYS A 116 4.96 19.77 2.88
CA LYS A 116 3.87 20.26 3.74
C LYS A 116 3.61 19.35 4.94
N ASN A 117 4.30 18.20 5.02
CA ASN A 117 4.05 17.24 6.06
C ASN A 117 4.61 17.74 7.39
N ARG A 118 3.73 17.92 8.38
CA ARG A 118 4.07 18.45 9.72
C ARG A 118 5.18 17.67 10.45
N VAL A 119 5.44 16.43 10.06
CA VAL A 119 6.51 15.63 10.66
C VAL A 119 7.87 16.15 10.21
N PHE A 120 8.04 16.45 8.93
CA PHE A 120 9.30 17.00 8.40
C PHE A 120 9.54 18.43 8.88
N VAL A 121 8.49 19.25 8.94
CA VAL A 121 8.60 20.60 9.53
C VAL A 121 9.09 20.52 10.99
N LYS A 122 8.57 19.57 11.79
CA LYS A 122 9.02 19.41 13.18
C LYS A 122 10.42 18.80 13.33
N ILE A 123 10.84 17.91 12.42
CA ILE A 123 12.20 17.36 12.43
C ILE A 123 13.19 18.48 12.10
N ARG A 124 12.87 19.31 11.12
CA ARG A 124 13.66 20.50 10.76
C ARG A 124 13.80 21.48 11.92
N ASP A 125 12.66 21.85 12.56
CA ASP A 125 12.66 22.83 13.65
C ASP A 125 13.37 22.32 14.91
N LYS A 126 13.60 21.00 15.04
CA LYS A 126 14.29 20.37 16.15
C LYS A 126 15.79 20.08 15.84
N SER A 127 16.15 20.04 14.58
CA SER A 127 17.54 19.94 14.16
C SER A 127 18.15 21.33 14.25
N ASN A 128 18.90 21.58 15.32
CA ASN A 128 19.72 22.80 15.52
C ASN A 128 20.88 22.92 14.49
N ARG A 129 20.80 22.23 13.37
CA ARG A 129 21.72 22.37 12.24
C ARG A 129 21.07 23.30 11.22
N ASP A 130 21.82 24.29 10.80
CA ASP A 130 21.51 25.23 9.69
C ASP A 130 21.40 24.50 8.33
N ILE A 131 20.58 23.45 8.26
CA ILE A 131 20.23 22.84 6.98
C ILE A 131 19.26 23.79 6.31
N ASP A 132 19.74 24.46 5.28
CA ASP A 132 18.93 25.35 4.46
C ASP A 132 17.66 24.64 3.99
N LYS A 133 16.54 25.37 4.10
CA LYS A 133 15.22 24.91 3.67
C LYS A 133 15.23 24.31 2.25
N SER A 134 16.02 24.91 1.38
CA SER A 134 16.20 24.49 -0.01
C SER A 134 16.83 23.11 -0.12
N THR A 135 17.88 22.85 0.66
CA THR A 135 18.60 21.56 0.68
C THR A 135 17.70 20.44 1.19
N MET A 136 16.95 20.67 2.27
CA MET A 136 16.02 19.67 2.78
C MET A 136 14.92 19.34 1.78
N ASN A 137 14.34 20.34 1.13
CA ASN A 137 13.32 20.14 0.10
C ASN A 137 13.87 19.38 -1.11
N ALA A 138 15.12 19.66 -1.51
CA ALA A 138 15.77 18.92 -2.58
C ALA A 138 15.94 17.44 -2.23
N ILE A 139 16.41 17.13 -1.02
CA ILE A 139 16.56 15.74 -0.53
C ILE A 139 15.21 15.00 -0.52
N LEU A 140 14.14 15.65 -0.04
CA LEU A 140 12.80 15.06 -0.01
C LEU A 140 12.26 14.78 -1.42
N ARG A 141 12.51 15.69 -2.39
CA ARG A 141 12.14 15.47 -3.78
C ARG A 141 12.89 14.29 -4.39
N ILE A 142 14.20 14.21 -4.18
CA ILE A 142 15.01 13.09 -4.67
C ILE A 142 14.52 11.78 -4.08
N ALA A 143 14.27 11.73 -2.76
CA ALA A 143 13.73 10.55 -2.10
C ALA A 143 12.34 10.15 -2.66
N LYS A 144 11.47 11.11 -2.92
CA LYS A 144 10.15 10.88 -3.51
C LYS A 144 10.27 10.32 -4.93
N ILE A 145 11.13 10.88 -5.76
CA ILE A 145 11.41 10.39 -7.11
C ILE A 145 11.94 8.95 -7.05
N ALA A 146 12.90 8.67 -6.17
CA ALA A 146 13.46 7.33 -5.99
C ALA A 146 12.39 6.29 -5.64
N ILE A 147 11.44 6.62 -4.74
CA ILE A 147 10.33 5.74 -4.39
C ILE A 147 9.45 5.43 -5.61
N TYR A 148 9.09 6.44 -6.41
CA TYR A 148 8.26 6.21 -7.59
C TYR A 148 9.00 5.44 -8.69
N VAL A 149 10.30 5.67 -8.86
CA VAL A 149 11.15 4.91 -9.80
C VAL A 149 11.23 3.44 -9.37
N LEU A 150 11.48 3.18 -8.09
CA LEU A 150 11.49 1.80 -7.55
C LEU A 150 10.13 1.13 -7.72
N ALA A 151 9.03 1.83 -7.42
CA ALA A 151 7.69 1.30 -7.63
C ALA A 151 7.44 0.99 -9.11
N GLY A 152 7.88 1.84 -10.03
CA GLY A 152 7.83 1.60 -11.47
C GLY A 152 8.56 0.32 -11.88
N PHE A 153 9.77 0.10 -11.37
CA PHE A 153 10.51 -1.14 -11.61
C PHE A 153 9.78 -2.36 -11.06
N MET A 154 9.22 -2.27 -9.85
CA MET A 154 8.43 -3.37 -9.28
C MET A 154 7.20 -3.70 -10.13
N VAL A 155 6.49 -2.68 -10.66
CA VAL A 155 5.35 -2.88 -11.56
C VAL A 155 5.78 -3.56 -12.86
N ILE A 156 6.87 -3.09 -13.49
CA ILE A 156 7.41 -3.68 -14.72
C ILE A 156 7.82 -5.14 -14.48
N SER A 157 8.44 -5.43 -13.34
CA SER A 157 8.78 -6.80 -12.93
C SER A 157 7.56 -7.70 -12.77
N GLU A 158 6.49 -7.20 -12.14
CA GLU A 158 5.24 -7.96 -11.96
C GLU A 158 4.53 -8.24 -13.29
N LEU A 159 4.70 -7.37 -14.28
CA LEU A 159 4.23 -7.59 -15.65
C LEU A 159 5.01 -8.71 -16.39
N GLY A 160 6.13 -9.16 -15.82
CA GLY A 160 6.94 -10.25 -16.36
C GLY A 160 8.19 -9.80 -17.13
N TYR A 161 8.51 -8.51 -17.13
CA TYR A 161 9.73 -8.01 -17.76
C TYR A 161 10.94 -8.21 -16.84
N ASN A 162 12.05 -8.67 -17.41
CA ASN A 162 13.28 -8.83 -16.65
C ASN A 162 14.00 -7.48 -16.50
N ILE A 163 13.93 -6.93 -15.32
CA ILE A 163 14.57 -5.64 -14.97
C ILE A 163 16.00 -5.80 -14.44
N SER A 164 16.47 -7.03 -14.23
CA SER A 164 17.80 -7.28 -13.63
C SER A 164 18.93 -6.66 -14.45
N GLY A 165 18.86 -6.76 -15.77
CA GLY A 165 19.85 -6.12 -16.67
C GLY A 165 19.86 -4.58 -16.56
N PHE A 166 18.68 -3.99 -16.34
CA PHE A 166 18.56 -2.54 -16.18
C PHE A 166 19.14 -2.05 -14.86
N ILE A 167 18.85 -2.77 -13.76
CA ILE A 167 19.40 -2.48 -12.42
C ILE A 167 20.91 -2.66 -12.42
N THR A 168 21.41 -3.73 -13.04
CA THR A 168 22.87 -3.97 -13.18
C THR A 168 23.53 -2.87 -13.98
N GLY A 169 22.93 -2.43 -15.09
CA GLY A 169 23.43 -1.33 -15.90
C GLY A 169 23.53 0.00 -15.12
N LEU A 170 22.51 0.33 -14.33
CA LEU A 170 22.54 1.51 -13.45
C LEU A 170 23.59 1.37 -12.34
N GLY A 171 23.78 0.18 -11.77
CA GLY A 171 24.79 -0.09 -10.74
C GLY A 171 26.21 0.03 -11.29
N LEU A 172 26.48 -0.50 -12.49
CA LEU A 172 27.80 -0.42 -13.12
C LEU A 172 28.16 1.02 -13.54
N SER A 173 27.20 1.81 -13.99
CA SER A 173 27.45 3.21 -14.36
C SER A 173 27.75 4.13 -13.16
N SER A 174 27.48 3.68 -11.93
CA SER A 174 27.82 4.44 -10.72
C SER A 174 29.23 4.17 -10.18
N VAL A 175 29.96 3.21 -10.76
CA VAL A 175 31.32 2.79 -10.34
C VAL A 175 32.42 3.35 -11.27
N VAL A 176 32.06 3.94 -12.40
CA VAL A 176 32.95 4.61 -13.34
C VAL A 176 32.90 6.10 -13.12
#